data_5f37d3ed0ed406bb60ed963b7d4076ff
#
_entry.id   5f37d3ed0ed406bb60ed963b7d4076ff
#
_cell.length_a   1.000
_cell.length_b   1.000
_cell.length_c   1.000
_cell.angle_alpha   90.00
_cell.angle_beta   90.00
_cell.angle_gamma   90.00
#
_symmetry.space_group_name_H-M   'P 1'
#
loop_
_entity.id
_entity.type
_entity.pdbx_description
1 polymer ?
#
loop_
_entity_poly.entity_id
_entity_poly.type
_entity_poly.pdbx_seq_one_letter_code
_entity_poly.pdbx_strand_id
1 'polypeptide(L)'
;GTTKTIIKVSESLAWLSDRHQQQANTSDPIGYYHFGRFGGDSSLAQREADLFLSNLPSKKVSYLVIDYEDSASADKQANTNAVIAFMDKIANAGYKPIYYSYKPFTLNNIDYQQIIAKYPNSIWIAGYPDYEVRKDPLWEFFPSMDGVRWWQFTSVGVAGGLDKNIVLLADDSSKVDIPKIDKPQEPQSQLTFNQKLDTNTKLDNSNVPYYEATLSTDYYVESKPNASRADKEFIKAGTRVRVYEKVNGWSRINASQSDQWVEDKYLANATQV
;
A
#
# COMPACT_ATOMS: atom_id res chain seq x y z
N GLY A 1 -19.21 9.50 -17.33
CA GLY A 1 -18.63 8.16 -17.51
C GLY A 1 -19.37 7.18 -16.61
N THR A 2 -19.53 5.95 -17.05
CA THR A 2 -20.09 4.87 -16.21
C THR A 2 -19.10 4.52 -15.11
N THR A 3 -19.58 4.42 -13.88
CA THR A 3 -18.77 3.96 -12.74
C THR A 3 -18.41 2.48 -12.94
N LYS A 4 -17.12 2.20 -12.96
CA LYS A 4 -16.60 0.81 -13.00
C LYS A 4 -16.41 0.30 -11.58
N THR A 5 -16.54 -1.02 -11.40
CA THR A 5 -16.41 -1.67 -10.09
C THR A 5 -15.36 -2.78 -10.10
N ILE A 6 -14.78 -3.05 -8.92
CA ILE A 6 -13.98 -4.24 -8.64
C ILE A 6 -14.63 -4.91 -7.42
N ILE A 7 -14.96 -6.19 -7.52
CA ILE A 7 -15.83 -6.88 -6.56
C ILE A 7 -15.06 -7.99 -5.85
N LYS A 8 -15.15 -8.04 -4.52
CA LYS A 8 -14.61 -9.14 -3.71
C LYS A 8 -15.37 -10.43 -3.97
N VAL A 9 -14.65 -11.50 -4.29
CA VAL A 9 -15.23 -12.83 -4.49
C VAL A 9 -14.91 -13.75 -3.33
N SER A 10 -13.67 -13.78 -2.88
CA SER A 10 -13.21 -14.77 -1.90
C SER A 10 -12.07 -14.25 -1.04
N GLU A 11 -11.79 -14.94 0.07
CA GLU A 11 -10.67 -14.70 0.98
C GLU A 11 -10.19 -16.04 1.54
N SER A 12 -8.89 -16.27 1.56
CA SER A 12 -8.29 -17.53 1.98
C SER A 12 -8.94 -18.74 1.27
N LEU A 13 -8.88 -19.91 1.86
CA LEU A 13 -9.65 -21.08 1.42
C LEU A 13 -11.02 -21.21 2.11
N ALA A 14 -11.35 -20.28 3.00
CA ALA A 14 -12.47 -20.45 3.94
C ALA A 14 -13.68 -19.54 3.67
N TRP A 15 -13.50 -18.44 2.96
CA TRP A 15 -14.56 -17.47 2.79
C TRP A 15 -14.91 -17.19 1.33
N LEU A 16 -16.19 -17.20 1.02
CA LEU A 16 -16.75 -16.79 -0.26
C LEU A 16 -17.82 -15.72 -0.02
N SER A 17 -17.86 -14.71 -0.88
CA SER A 17 -18.94 -13.72 -0.87
C SER A 17 -20.26 -14.39 -1.26
N ASP A 18 -21.32 -14.11 -0.51
CA ASP A 18 -22.68 -14.51 -0.84
C ASP A 18 -23.37 -13.55 -1.83
N ARG A 19 -22.73 -12.41 -2.16
CA ARG A 19 -23.29 -11.31 -2.96
C ARG A 19 -22.54 -11.01 -4.24
N HIS A 20 -21.39 -11.62 -4.49
CA HIS A 20 -20.54 -11.26 -5.64
C HIS A 20 -21.26 -11.40 -6.98
N GLN A 21 -22.08 -12.45 -7.16
CA GLN A 21 -22.86 -12.65 -8.39
C GLN A 21 -23.92 -11.54 -8.57
N GLN A 22 -24.64 -11.18 -7.49
CA GLN A 22 -25.64 -10.09 -7.52
C GLN A 22 -24.97 -8.75 -7.79
N GLN A 23 -23.86 -8.44 -7.11
CA GLN A 23 -23.09 -7.23 -7.33
C GLN A 23 -22.60 -7.12 -8.78
N ALA A 24 -22.10 -8.22 -9.35
CA ALA A 24 -21.68 -8.25 -10.74
C ALA A 24 -22.85 -7.97 -11.71
N ASN A 25 -24.03 -8.52 -11.44
CA ASN A 25 -25.21 -8.31 -12.29
C ASN A 25 -25.75 -6.88 -12.25
N THR A 26 -25.60 -6.20 -11.11
CA THR A 26 -26.17 -4.86 -10.87
C THR A 26 -25.18 -3.71 -11.06
N SER A 27 -23.92 -4.01 -11.40
CA SER A 27 -22.87 -3.02 -11.63
C SER A 27 -22.14 -3.26 -12.96
N ASP A 28 -21.12 -2.48 -13.23
CA ASP A 28 -20.24 -2.62 -14.40
C ASP A 28 -18.82 -3.01 -13.95
N PRO A 29 -18.58 -4.30 -13.62
CA PRO A 29 -17.31 -4.75 -13.14
C PRO A 29 -16.23 -4.75 -14.23
N ILE A 30 -15.04 -4.26 -13.90
CA ILE A 30 -13.83 -4.42 -14.70
C ILE A 30 -12.93 -5.52 -14.16
N GLY A 31 -13.13 -5.91 -12.91
CA GLY A 31 -12.33 -6.92 -12.22
C GLY A 31 -13.01 -7.52 -11.01
N TYR A 32 -12.46 -8.63 -10.58
CA TYR A 32 -12.80 -9.31 -9.34
C TYR A 32 -11.55 -9.46 -8.49
N TYR A 33 -11.68 -9.52 -7.15
CA TYR A 33 -10.53 -9.71 -6.29
C TYR A 33 -10.71 -10.83 -5.25
N HIS A 34 -9.58 -11.38 -4.88
CA HIS A 34 -9.40 -12.33 -3.80
C HIS A 34 -8.48 -11.74 -2.74
N PHE A 35 -8.86 -11.82 -1.47
CA PHE A 35 -8.01 -11.41 -0.35
C PHE A 35 -7.11 -12.59 0.05
N GLY A 36 -5.82 -12.46 -0.19
CA GLY A 36 -4.85 -13.54 0.03
C GLY A 36 -4.43 -13.68 1.49
N ARG A 37 -4.38 -14.93 1.96
CA ARG A 37 -3.93 -15.29 3.30
C ARG A 37 -2.79 -16.32 3.28
N PHE A 38 -2.15 -16.50 2.16
CA PHE A 38 -1.17 -17.58 1.93
C PHE A 38 0.25 -17.26 2.42
N GLY A 39 0.53 -16.05 2.92
CA GLY A 39 1.88 -15.67 3.34
C GLY A 39 2.93 -15.90 2.26
N GLY A 40 3.99 -16.62 2.58
CA GLY A 40 5.04 -17.02 1.63
C GLY A 40 4.87 -18.41 1.02
N ASP A 41 3.70 -19.05 1.19
CA ASP A 41 3.45 -20.42 0.68
C ASP A 41 2.86 -20.38 -0.74
N SER A 42 3.69 -20.66 -1.75
CA SER A 42 3.28 -20.70 -3.15
C SER A 42 2.25 -21.79 -3.46
N SER A 43 2.28 -22.91 -2.74
CA SER A 43 1.30 -23.99 -2.93
C SER A 43 -0.08 -23.57 -2.39
N LEU A 44 -0.12 -22.90 -1.25
CA LEU A 44 -1.35 -22.34 -0.72
C LEU A 44 -1.88 -21.22 -1.62
N ALA A 45 -1.01 -20.35 -2.13
CA ALA A 45 -1.38 -19.28 -3.07
C ALA A 45 -2.06 -19.85 -4.34
N GLN A 46 -1.55 -20.95 -4.89
CA GLN A 46 -2.17 -21.63 -6.04
C GLN A 46 -3.54 -22.20 -5.70
N ARG A 47 -3.72 -22.80 -4.51
CA ARG A 47 -5.03 -23.32 -4.07
C ARG A 47 -6.05 -22.19 -3.84
N GLU A 48 -5.61 -21.07 -3.25
CA GLU A 48 -6.46 -19.89 -3.10
C GLU A 48 -6.87 -19.31 -4.47
N ALA A 49 -5.94 -19.29 -5.44
CA ALA A 49 -6.25 -18.89 -6.82
C ALA A 49 -7.25 -19.84 -7.50
N ASP A 50 -7.13 -21.16 -7.30
CA ASP A 50 -8.07 -22.14 -7.83
C ASP A 50 -9.48 -21.96 -7.26
N LEU A 51 -9.58 -21.71 -5.93
CA LEU A 51 -10.86 -21.36 -5.30
C LEU A 51 -11.47 -20.10 -5.91
N PHE A 52 -10.65 -19.05 -6.05
CA PHE A 52 -11.09 -17.79 -6.64
C PHE A 52 -11.61 -17.97 -8.06
N LEU A 53 -10.83 -18.61 -8.94
CA LEU A 53 -11.19 -18.88 -10.33
C LEU A 53 -12.47 -19.72 -10.47
N SER A 54 -12.66 -20.69 -9.58
CA SER A 54 -13.85 -21.57 -9.59
C SER A 54 -15.13 -20.88 -9.13
N ASN A 55 -15.03 -19.70 -8.52
CA ASN A 55 -16.16 -18.97 -7.94
C ASN A 55 -16.39 -17.59 -8.58
N LEU A 56 -15.80 -17.33 -9.74
CA LEU A 56 -16.00 -16.06 -10.44
C LEU A 56 -17.47 -15.89 -10.85
N PRO A 57 -18.01 -14.65 -10.78
CA PRO A 57 -19.32 -14.35 -11.36
C PRO A 57 -19.38 -14.68 -12.85
N SER A 58 -20.60 -14.93 -13.34
CA SER A 58 -20.83 -15.22 -14.76
C SER A 58 -20.50 -14.06 -15.70
N LYS A 59 -20.54 -12.82 -15.19
CA LYS A 59 -20.19 -11.62 -15.97
C LYS A 59 -18.67 -11.55 -16.17
N LYS A 60 -18.25 -11.60 -17.43
CA LYS A 60 -16.82 -11.59 -17.80
C LYS A 60 -16.18 -10.24 -17.50
N VAL A 61 -14.94 -10.29 -17.03
CA VAL A 61 -14.07 -9.14 -16.76
C VAL A 61 -12.69 -9.36 -17.39
N SER A 62 -11.91 -8.29 -17.52
CA SER A 62 -10.54 -8.40 -18.03
C SER A 62 -9.52 -8.68 -16.93
N TYR A 63 -9.77 -8.22 -15.70
CA TYR A 63 -8.80 -8.22 -14.62
C TYR A 63 -9.22 -9.10 -13.46
N LEU A 64 -8.25 -9.83 -12.92
CA LEU A 64 -8.38 -10.49 -11.62
C LEU A 64 -7.25 -10.05 -10.70
N VAL A 65 -7.61 -9.77 -9.46
CA VAL A 65 -6.74 -9.10 -8.50
C VAL A 65 -6.42 -10.04 -7.33
N ILE A 66 -5.14 -10.12 -6.99
CA ILE A 66 -4.69 -10.56 -5.69
C ILE A 66 -4.55 -9.35 -4.76
N ASP A 67 -5.35 -9.29 -3.74
CA ASP A 67 -5.29 -8.34 -2.64
C ASP A 67 -4.40 -8.96 -1.55
N TYR A 68 -3.16 -8.48 -1.46
CA TYR A 68 -2.14 -9.03 -0.56
C TYR A 68 -1.59 -7.93 0.33
N GLU A 69 -2.23 -7.75 1.49
CA GLU A 69 -1.91 -6.68 2.44
C GLU A 69 -1.80 -7.14 3.89
N ASP A 70 -1.86 -8.47 4.10
CA ASP A 70 -1.79 -9.12 5.39
C ASP A 70 -1.08 -10.49 5.26
N SER A 71 -0.78 -11.11 6.40
CA SER A 71 -0.22 -12.47 6.50
C SER A 71 1.13 -12.72 5.83
N ALA A 72 1.88 -11.69 5.40
CA ALA A 72 3.21 -11.86 4.85
C ALA A 72 4.15 -12.57 5.85
N SER A 73 4.94 -13.51 5.35
CA SER A 73 6.03 -14.12 6.11
C SER A 73 7.20 -13.14 6.26
N ALA A 74 8.16 -13.47 7.10
CA ALA A 74 9.40 -12.69 7.21
C ALA A 74 10.32 -12.84 5.98
N ASP A 75 10.07 -13.83 5.13
CA ASP A 75 10.84 -14.05 3.90
C ASP A 75 10.18 -13.32 2.72
N LYS A 76 10.76 -12.19 2.37
CA LYS A 76 10.30 -11.33 1.26
C LYS A 76 10.30 -12.06 -0.08
N GLN A 77 11.29 -12.91 -0.35
CA GLN A 77 11.36 -13.65 -1.61
C GLN A 77 10.29 -14.74 -1.67
N ALA A 78 10.04 -15.45 -0.56
CA ALA A 78 8.95 -16.41 -0.48
C ALA A 78 7.58 -15.76 -0.71
N ASN A 79 7.33 -14.59 -0.08
CA ASN A 79 6.12 -13.81 -0.31
C ASN A 79 5.97 -13.42 -1.80
N THR A 80 7.05 -12.94 -2.41
CA THR A 80 7.06 -12.54 -3.83
C THR A 80 6.76 -13.73 -4.73
N ASN A 81 7.38 -14.87 -4.48
CA ASN A 81 7.14 -16.10 -5.24
C ASN A 81 5.68 -16.58 -5.11
N ALA A 82 5.11 -16.50 -3.90
CA ALA A 82 3.72 -16.89 -3.66
C ALA A 82 2.73 -15.97 -4.39
N VAL A 83 2.94 -14.65 -4.36
CA VAL A 83 2.13 -13.69 -5.12
C VAL A 83 2.24 -13.97 -6.63
N ILE A 84 3.45 -14.18 -7.15
CA ILE A 84 3.65 -14.51 -8.57
C ILE A 84 2.95 -15.83 -8.92
N ALA A 85 3.03 -16.86 -8.07
CA ALA A 85 2.35 -18.14 -8.30
C ALA A 85 0.82 -17.99 -8.38
N PHE A 86 0.23 -17.12 -7.56
CA PHE A 86 -1.19 -16.75 -7.66
C PHE A 86 -1.49 -16.04 -8.98
N MET A 87 -0.69 -15.03 -9.34
CA MET A 87 -0.86 -14.27 -10.59
C MET A 87 -0.68 -15.15 -11.84
N ASP A 88 0.21 -16.14 -11.80
CA ASP A 88 0.40 -17.11 -12.87
C ASP A 88 -0.87 -17.95 -13.12
N LYS A 89 -1.55 -18.37 -12.07
CA LYS A 89 -2.84 -19.10 -12.20
C LYS A 89 -3.89 -18.23 -12.89
N ILE A 90 -3.95 -16.95 -12.53
CA ILE A 90 -4.85 -15.97 -13.16
C ILE A 90 -4.51 -15.80 -14.65
N ALA A 91 -3.22 -15.59 -14.98
CA ALA A 91 -2.77 -15.39 -16.35
C ALA A 91 -3.02 -16.65 -17.22
N ASN A 92 -2.75 -17.83 -16.67
CA ASN A 92 -3.00 -19.11 -17.36
C ASN A 92 -4.49 -19.36 -17.61
N ALA A 93 -5.37 -18.78 -16.80
CA ALA A 93 -6.82 -18.82 -17.01
C ALA A 93 -7.31 -17.76 -18.02
N GLY A 94 -6.40 -16.97 -18.63
CA GLY A 94 -6.71 -15.99 -19.68
C GLY A 94 -7.11 -14.61 -19.18
N TYR A 95 -6.87 -14.29 -17.90
CA TYR A 95 -7.12 -12.97 -17.32
C TYR A 95 -5.84 -12.15 -17.17
N LYS A 96 -5.99 -10.83 -17.05
CA LYS A 96 -4.89 -9.92 -16.71
C LYS A 96 -4.73 -9.86 -15.19
N PRO A 97 -3.61 -10.37 -14.64
CA PRO A 97 -3.41 -10.35 -13.19
C PRO A 97 -3.02 -8.96 -12.70
N ILE A 98 -3.54 -8.58 -11.53
CA ILE A 98 -3.24 -7.35 -10.81
C ILE A 98 -2.84 -7.70 -9.38
N TYR A 99 -1.78 -7.06 -8.91
CA TYR A 99 -1.37 -7.05 -7.50
C TYR A 99 -1.89 -5.78 -6.82
N TYR A 100 -2.66 -5.94 -5.75
CA TYR A 100 -3.11 -4.84 -4.90
C TYR A 100 -2.47 -4.93 -3.52
N SER A 101 -2.03 -3.79 -3.03
CA SER A 101 -1.61 -3.54 -1.66
C SER A 101 -1.40 -2.04 -1.42
N TYR A 102 -0.86 -1.67 -0.26
CA TYR A 102 -0.38 -0.31 0.00
C TYR A 102 1.16 -0.26 -0.05
N LYS A 103 1.70 0.92 -0.38
CA LYS A 103 3.13 1.08 -0.70
C LYS A 103 4.07 0.62 0.42
N PRO A 104 3.90 1.00 1.70
CA PRO A 104 4.80 0.54 2.76
C PRO A 104 4.83 -0.98 2.92
N PHE A 105 3.67 -1.64 2.87
CA PHE A 105 3.60 -3.09 2.95
C PHE A 105 4.31 -3.75 1.75
N THR A 106 4.07 -3.25 0.55
CA THR A 106 4.71 -3.75 -0.67
C THR A 106 6.23 -3.67 -0.56
N LEU A 107 6.77 -2.49 -0.24
CA LEU A 107 8.22 -2.29 -0.16
C LEU A 107 8.88 -3.16 0.91
N ASN A 108 8.19 -3.43 2.00
CA ASN A 108 8.72 -4.25 3.09
C ASN A 108 8.66 -5.76 2.81
N ASN A 109 7.60 -6.22 2.16
CA ASN A 109 7.28 -7.65 2.10
C ASN A 109 7.39 -8.25 0.70
N ILE A 110 7.44 -7.45 -0.36
CA ILE A 110 7.40 -7.89 -1.76
C ILE A 110 8.51 -7.23 -2.56
N ASP A 111 9.21 -7.99 -3.37
CA ASP A 111 10.01 -7.47 -4.48
C ASP A 111 9.09 -7.26 -5.69
N TYR A 112 8.40 -6.12 -5.71
CA TYR A 112 7.43 -5.81 -6.74
C TYR A 112 8.07 -5.60 -8.12
N GLN A 113 9.38 -5.37 -8.20
CA GLN A 113 10.10 -5.30 -9.47
C GLN A 113 10.06 -6.65 -10.21
N GLN A 114 10.11 -7.78 -9.49
CA GLN A 114 9.91 -9.09 -10.10
C GLN A 114 8.48 -9.26 -10.64
N ILE A 115 7.47 -8.71 -9.95
CA ILE A 115 6.09 -8.74 -10.41
C ILE A 115 5.95 -7.97 -11.71
N ILE A 116 6.40 -6.71 -11.78
CA ILE A 116 6.24 -5.87 -12.98
C ILE A 116 7.16 -6.28 -14.12
N ALA A 117 8.27 -6.96 -13.85
CA ALA A 117 9.09 -7.57 -14.88
C ALA A 117 8.33 -8.68 -15.62
N LYS A 118 7.51 -9.45 -14.91
CA LYS A 118 6.69 -10.53 -15.49
C LYS A 118 5.33 -10.03 -16.00
N TYR A 119 4.69 -9.14 -15.27
CA TYR A 119 3.38 -8.55 -15.53
C TYR A 119 3.48 -7.02 -15.54
N PRO A 120 3.91 -6.39 -16.65
CA PRO A 120 4.04 -4.94 -16.72
C PRO A 120 2.72 -4.22 -16.42
N ASN A 121 2.81 -3.10 -15.71
CA ASN A 121 1.66 -2.26 -15.37
C ASN A 121 0.53 -3.04 -14.65
N SER A 122 0.90 -3.89 -13.69
CA SER A 122 -0.02 -4.75 -12.97
C SER A 122 -0.22 -4.34 -11.50
N ILE A 123 0.20 -3.14 -11.12
CA ILE A 123 0.08 -2.68 -9.73
C ILE A 123 -1.18 -1.82 -9.55
N TRP A 124 -2.00 -2.21 -8.60
CA TRP A 124 -3.04 -1.37 -8.01
C TRP A 124 -2.59 -1.00 -6.60
N ILE A 125 -2.32 0.27 -6.36
CA ILE A 125 -1.73 0.72 -5.12
C ILE A 125 -2.69 1.59 -4.33
N ALA A 126 -2.82 1.34 -3.02
CA ALA A 126 -3.54 2.19 -2.10
C ALA A 126 -2.61 3.22 -1.46
N GLY A 127 -3.11 4.44 -1.34
CA GLY A 127 -2.42 5.52 -0.63
C GLY A 127 -3.32 6.73 -0.51
N TYR A 128 -3.61 7.13 0.73
CA TYR A 128 -4.45 8.28 1.07
C TYR A 128 -4.07 8.80 2.46
N PRO A 129 -4.27 10.11 2.73
CA PRO A 129 -3.76 10.74 3.95
C PRO A 129 -4.55 10.42 5.21
N ASP A 130 -5.85 10.14 5.06
CA ASP A 130 -6.81 10.02 6.16
C ASP A 130 -8.04 9.21 5.75
N TYR A 131 -9.05 9.19 6.61
CA TYR A 131 -10.35 8.54 6.40
C TYR A 131 -11.50 9.54 6.26
N GLU A 132 -11.20 10.76 5.83
CA GLU A 132 -12.23 11.75 5.50
C GLU A 132 -12.96 11.37 4.20
N VAL A 133 -14.22 11.80 4.09
CA VAL A 133 -15.01 11.55 2.88
C VAL A 133 -14.41 12.33 1.71
N ARG A 134 -13.91 11.59 0.70
CA ARG A 134 -13.27 12.18 -0.49
C ARG A 134 -13.96 11.80 -1.78
N LYS A 135 -14.31 12.82 -2.54
CA LYS A 135 -14.85 12.63 -3.91
C LYS A 135 -13.74 12.56 -4.95
N ASP A 136 -12.69 13.34 -4.74
CA ASP A 136 -11.58 13.54 -5.68
C ASP A 136 -10.23 13.22 -5.01
N PRO A 137 -9.24 12.77 -5.77
CA PRO A 137 -7.92 12.41 -5.23
C PRO A 137 -7.14 13.66 -4.81
N LEU A 138 -6.34 13.50 -3.76
CA LEU A 138 -5.26 14.43 -3.43
C LEU A 138 -3.96 13.89 -4.03
N TRP A 139 -3.54 14.46 -5.14
CA TRP A 139 -2.43 13.95 -5.95
C TRP A 139 -1.08 13.98 -5.25
N GLU A 140 -0.90 14.87 -4.29
CA GLU A 140 0.29 14.92 -3.43
C GLU A 140 0.50 13.64 -2.61
N PHE A 141 -0.56 12.84 -2.42
CA PHE A 141 -0.51 11.55 -1.72
C PHE A 141 -0.43 10.35 -2.68
N PHE A 142 -0.27 10.60 -3.96
CA PHE A 142 -0.08 9.52 -4.92
C PHE A 142 1.16 8.69 -4.56
N PRO A 143 1.00 7.38 -4.25
CA PRO A 143 2.13 6.54 -3.88
C PRO A 143 2.94 6.17 -5.12
N SER A 144 3.80 7.08 -5.57
CA SER A 144 4.62 6.91 -6.76
C SER A 144 5.45 5.63 -6.70
N MET A 145 5.17 4.70 -7.62
CA MET A 145 5.88 3.43 -7.83
C MET A 145 5.86 3.08 -9.32
N ASP A 146 6.80 2.26 -9.76
CA ASP A 146 6.78 1.74 -11.12
C ASP A 146 5.63 0.75 -11.31
N GLY A 147 5.09 0.70 -12.53
CA GLY A 147 4.08 -0.29 -12.91
C GLY A 147 2.67 -0.07 -12.35
N VAL A 148 2.40 1.09 -11.77
CA VAL A 148 1.06 1.41 -11.25
C VAL A 148 0.07 1.61 -12.40
N ARG A 149 -0.99 0.81 -12.38
CA ARG A 149 -2.13 0.91 -13.29
C ARG A 149 -3.31 1.63 -12.65
N TRP A 150 -3.59 1.32 -11.37
CA TRP A 150 -4.69 1.89 -10.61
C TRP A 150 -4.21 2.42 -9.26
N TRP A 151 -4.82 3.50 -8.83
CA TRP A 151 -4.58 4.10 -7.52
C TRP A 151 -5.88 4.19 -6.72
N GLN A 152 -5.94 3.50 -5.58
CA GLN A 152 -6.99 3.72 -4.58
C GLN A 152 -6.61 4.94 -3.74
N PHE A 153 -7.34 6.04 -3.93
CA PHE A 153 -7.04 7.31 -3.28
C PHE A 153 -7.89 7.58 -2.03
N THR A 154 -8.85 6.72 -1.72
CA THR A 154 -9.63 6.76 -0.50
C THR A 154 -10.34 5.43 -0.25
N SER A 155 -10.58 5.11 1.01
CA SER A 155 -11.52 4.07 1.47
C SER A 155 -12.86 4.65 1.92
N VAL A 156 -13.03 5.96 1.87
CA VAL A 156 -14.24 6.68 2.28
C VAL A 156 -14.67 7.65 1.17
N GLY A 157 -15.06 7.11 0.04
CA GLY A 157 -15.57 7.89 -1.08
C GLY A 157 -16.99 8.43 -0.87
N VAL A 158 -17.72 7.85 0.07
CA VAL A 158 -19.01 8.30 0.59
C VAL A 158 -19.08 8.04 2.09
N ALA A 159 -19.95 8.71 2.80
CA ALA A 159 -20.21 8.42 4.20
C ALA A 159 -20.62 6.95 4.38
N GLY A 160 -19.97 6.24 5.31
CA GLY A 160 -20.18 4.81 5.53
C GLY A 160 -19.19 3.89 4.81
N GLY A 161 -18.28 4.45 4.01
CA GLY A 161 -17.17 3.74 3.37
C GLY A 161 -17.50 3.27 1.96
N LEU A 162 -16.67 3.66 1.02
CA LEU A 162 -16.61 3.15 -0.34
C LEU A 162 -15.23 3.48 -0.90
N ASP A 163 -14.51 2.49 -1.33
CA ASP A 163 -13.22 2.68 -2.01
C ASP A 163 -13.41 3.41 -3.32
N LYS A 164 -12.59 4.42 -3.56
CA LYS A 164 -12.51 5.07 -4.87
C LYS A 164 -11.13 4.98 -5.46
N ASN A 165 -11.11 4.83 -6.77
CA ASN A 165 -9.91 4.56 -7.54
C ASN A 165 -9.80 5.45 -8.76
N ILE A 166 -8.55 5.69 -9.17
CA ILE A 166 -8.22 6.27 -10.47
C ILE A 166 -7.57 5.21 -11.33
N VAL A 167 -8.02 5.12 -12.58
CA VAL A 167 -7.37 4.35 -13.63
C VAL A 167 -6.32 5.23 -14.27
N LEU A 168 -5.04 4.93 -14.03
CA LEU A 168 -3.91 5.69 -14.59
C LEU A 168 -3.54 5.19 -16.00
N LEU A 169 -3.78 3.91 -16.26
CA LEU A 169 -3.53 3.27 -17.56
C LEU A 169 -4.77 2.50 -18.00
N ALA A 170 -5.41 2.96 -19.06
CA ALA A 170 -6.52 2.26 -19.70
C ALA A 170 -6.02 1.14 -20.63
N ASP A 171 -6.91 0.23 -21.02
CA ASP A 171 -6.57 -0.91 -21.88
C ASP A 171 -6.17 -0.53 -23.32
N ASP A 172 -6.68 0.58 -23.79
CA ASP A 172 -6.49 1.09 -25.15
C ASP A 172 -5.26 2.00 -25.30
N SER A 173 -4.30 1.94 -24.36
CA SER A 173 -3.10 2.78 -24.33
C SER A 173 -3.32 4.30 -24.33
N SER A 174 -4.54 4.77 -24.20
CA SER A 174 -4.78 6.18 -23.89
C SER A 174 -4.26 6.46 -22.48
N LYS A 175 -3.17 7.22 -22.39
CA LYS A 175 -2.67 7.72 -21.11
C LYS A 175 -3.75 8.66 -20.54
N VAL A 176 -4.24 8.35 -19.36
CA VAL A 176 -4.93 9.36 -18.57
C VAL A 176 -3.91 10.48 -18.34
N ASP A 177 -4.26 11.71 -18.73
CA ASP A 177 -3.43 12.86 -18.39
C ASP A 177 -3.35 12.93 -16.85
N ILE A 178 -2.25 12.39 -16.33
CA ILE A 178 -1.86 12.64 -14.95
C ILE A 178 -1.53 14.13 -14.94
N PRO A 179 -2.23 14.96 -14.17
CA PRO A 179 -1.83 16.35 -14.02
C PRO A 179 -0.33 16.34 -13.75
N LYS A 180 0.46 17.05 -14.55
CA LYS A 180 1.85 17.31 -14.17
C LYS A 180 1.75 18.09 -12.86
N ILE A 181 1.82 17.34 -11.78
CA ILE A 181 2.22 17.93 -10.52
C ILE A 181 3.68 18.26 -10.79
N ASP A 182 3.99 19.54 -10.93
CA ASP A 182 5.34 19.97 -10.62
C ASP A 182 5.67 19.26 -9.33
N LYS A 183 6.64 18.31 -9.39
CA LYS A 183 7.05 17.57 -8.19
C LYS A 183 7.01 18.60 -7.07
N PRO A 184 6.26 18.37 -5.97
CA PRO A 184 6.42 19.25 -4.83
C PRO A 184 7.94 19.33 -4.67
N GLN A 185 8.52 20.51 -4.81
CA GLN A 185 9.91 20.69 -4.43
C GLN A 185 9.98 20.02 -3.08
N GLU A 186 10.74 18.92 -3.01
CA GLU A 186 10.96 18.26 -1.71
C GLU A 186 11.24 19.41 -0.76
N PRO A 187 10.44 19.58 0.29
CA PRO A 187 10.63 20.74 1.15
C PRO A 187 12.13 20.75 1.48
N GLN A 188 12.81 21.85 1.21
CA GLN A 188 14.27 21.96 1.42
C GLN A 188 14.71 21.51 2.82
N SER A 189 13.73 21.46 3.73
CA SER A 189 13.86 20.92 5.08
C SER A 189 14.05 19.40 5.17
N GLN A 190 13.50 18.58 4.24
CA GLN A 190 13.71 17.11 4.24
C GLN A 190 15.12 16.74 3.80
N LEU A 191 15.67 17.46 2.80
CA LEU A 191 17.06 17.32 2.41
C LEU A 191 18.00 17.67 3.59
N THR A 192 17.65 18.66 4.40
CA THR A 192 18.46 19.06 5.55
C THR A 192 18.45 18.02 6.68
N PHE A 193 17.32 17.30 6.89
CA PHE A 193 17.26 16.24 7.90
C PHE A 193 18.11 15.04 7.46
N ASN A 194 17.92 14.56 6.23
CA ASN A 194 18.67 13.42 5.69
C ASN A 194 20.17 13.71 5.51
N GLN A 195 20.56 14.97 5.28
CA GLN A 195 21.98 15.36 5.19
C GLN A 195 22.66 15.52 6.56
N LYS A 196 21.92 15.88 7.61
CA LYS A 196 22.48 16.06 8.96
C LYS A 196 22.51 14.77 9.78
N LEU A 197 21.68 13.80 9.44
CA LEU A 197 21.64 12.50 10.07
C LEU A 197 22.41 11.51 9.19
N ASP A 198 23.68 11.28 9.54
CA ASP A 198 24.41 10.17 8.98
C ASP A 198 23.57 8.89 9.18
N THR A 199 23.19 8.24 8.08
CA THR A 199 22.33 7.03 8.08
C THR A 199 22.94 5.88 8.88
N ASN A 200 24.24 5.95 9.17
CA ASN A 200 24.97 4.94 9.94
C ASN A 200 25.16 5.31 11.42
N THR A 201 24.69 6.48 11.86
CA THR A 201 24.80 6.84 13.28
C THR A 201 23.80 6.01 14.08
N LYS A 202 24.29 4.98 14.74
CA LYS A 202 23.54 4.23 15.73
C LYS A 202 23.47 5.11 16.98
N LEU A 203 22.35 5.78 17.18
CA LEU A 203 22.07 6.47 18.42
C LEU A 203 21.91 5.43 19.53
N ASP A 204 22.52 5.64 20.66
CA ASP A 204 22.33 4.75 21.80
C ASP A 204 20.89 4.85 22.31
N ASN A 205 20.45 3.88 23.07
CA ASN A 205 19.09 3.79 23.59
C ASN A 205 18.94 4.65 24.86
N SER A 206 19.40 5.92 24.81
CA SER A 206 19.30 6.85 25.91
C SER A 206 17.94 7.55 25.92
N ASN A 207 17.49 7.98 27.11
CA ASN A 207 16.29 8.80 27.25
C ASN A 207 16.57 10.30 26.99
N VAL A 208 17.73 10.63 26.47
CA VAL A 208 18.14 11.99 26.09
C VAL A 208 17.84 12.17 24.61
N PRO A 209 17.05 13.18 24.22
CA PRO A 209 16.78 13.42 22.80
C PRO A 209 18.03 13.95 22.08
N TYR A 210 18.26 13.46 20.86
CA TYR A 210 19.33 13.97 20.00
C TYR A 210 18.88 15.10 19.10
N TYR A 211 17.60 15.03 18.65
CA TYR A 211 17.04 16.00 17.72
C TYR A 211 15.60 16.36 18.11
N GLU A 212 15.21 17.60 17.82
CA GLU A 212 13.82 17.99 17.67
C GLU A 212 13.50 18.10 16.18
N ALA A 213 12.35 17.61 15.78
CA ALA A 213 11.87 17.67 14.42
C ALA A 213 10.35 17.94 14.40
N THR A 214 9.82 18.26 13.23
CA THR A 214 8.38 18.45 13.03
C THR A 214 7.86 17.42 12.06
N LEU A 215 6.73 16.78 12.36
CA LEU A 215 6.07 15.91 11.41
C LEU A 215 5.59 16.71 10.20
N SER A 216 6.00 16.30 9.01
CA SER A 216 5.64 16.96 7.74
C SER A 216 4.26 16.52 7.22
N THR A 217 3.72 15.44 7.74
CA THR A 217 2.41 14.89 7.37
C THR A 217 1.74 14.26 8.57
N ASP A 218 0.43 14.07 8.50
CA ASP A 218 -0.31 13.24 9.44
C ASP A 218 0.23 11.80 9.40
N TYR A 219 0.48 11.21 10.57
CA TYR A 219 1.17 9.92 10.65
C TYR A 219 0.67 9.04 11.78
N TYR A 220 0.54 7.75 11.50
CA TYR A 220 0.34 6.73 12.52
C TYR A 220 1.70 6.18 12.93
N VAL A 221 2.12 6.47 14.18
CA VAL A 221 3.41 5.99 14.69
C VAL A 221 3.42 4.47 14.82
N GLU A 222 4.57 3.89 14.57
CA GLU A 222 4.75 2.44 14.57
C GLU A 222 5.31 1.96 15.90
N SER A 223 4.89 0.77 16.35
CA SER A 223 5.40 0.18 17.60
C SER A 223 6.87 -0.26 17.49
N LYS A 224 7.36 -0.46 16.28
CA LYS A 224 8.76 -0.74 15.93
C LYS A 224 8.99 -0.39 14.46
N PRO A 225 10.22 -0.21 14.00
CA PRO A 225 10.51 -0.02 12.58
C PRO A 225 9.86 -1.14 11.75
N ASN A 226 9.13 -0.76 10.71
CA ASN A 226 8.40 -1.66 9.81
C ASN A 226 7.28 -2.51 10.48
N ALA A 227 6.67 -2.03 11.55
CA ALA A 227 5.55 -2.74 12.18
C ALA A 227 4.28 -2.68 11.32
N SER A 228 3.48 -3.73 11.38
CA SER A 228 2.13 -3.70 10.82
C SER A 228 1.19 -2.82 11.63
N ARG A 229 0.16 -2.30 11.00
CA ARG A 229 -0.70 -1.17 11.39
C ARG A 229 -1.63 -1.33 12.60
N ALA A 230 -1.68 -2.47 13.26
CA ALA A 230 -2.54 -2.65 14.42
C ALA A 230 -1.99 -1.86 15.63
N ASP A 231 -2.80 -1.06 16.27
CA ASP A 231 -2.54 -0.34 17.55
C ASP A 231 -1.63 0.90 17.48
N LYS A 232 -1.81 1.77 16.49
CA LYS A 232 -0.95 2.94 16.31
C LYS A 232 -1.61 4.22 16.82
N GLU A 233 -0.82 5.02 17.53
CA GLU A 233 -1.18 6.37 17.88
C GLU A 233 -1.09 7.29 16.66
N PHE A 234 -2.09 8.13 16.47
CA PHE A 234 -2.15 9.12 15.40
C PHE A 234 -1.52 10.44 15.83
N ILE A 235 -0.60 10.96 15.05
CA ILE A 235 0.04 12.26 15.29
C ILE A 235 -0.17 13.16 14.06
N LYS A 236 -0.63 14.39 14.29
CA LYS A 236 -0.91 15.34 13.22
C LYS A 236 0.35 15.97 12.63
N ALA A 237 0.29 16.34 11.37
CA ALA A 237 1.26 17.20 10.72
C ALA A 237 1.48 18.49 11.53
N GLY A 238 2.71 18.99 11.55
CA GLY A 238 3.08 20.15 12.34
C GLY A 238 3.40 19.86 13.82
N THR A 239 3.17 18.63 14.31
CA THR A 239 3.53 18.25 15.67
C THR A 239 5.05 18.21 15.82
N ARG A 240 5.59 18.89 16.82
CA ARG A 240 7.00 18.80 17.20
C ARG A 240 7.24 17.52 17.98
N VAL A 241 8.25 16.78 17.56
CA VAL A 241 8.66 15.52 18.20
C VAL A 241 10.14 15.55 18.53
N ARG A 242 10.54 14.76 19.51
CA ARG A 242 11.95 14.57 19.89
C ARG A 242 12.39 13.18 19.45
N VAL A 243 13.57 13.10 18.84
CA VAL A 243 14.15 11.85 18.35
C VAL A 243 15.16 11.34 19.38
N TYR A 244 14.95 10.11 19.86
CA TYR A 244 15.76 9.46 20.88
C TYR A 244 16.61 8.32 20.35
N GLU A 245 16.25 7.76 19.21
CA GLU A 245 16.96 6.66 18.57
C GLU A 245 16.73 6.68 17.08
N LYS A 246 17.71 6.21 16.31
CA LYS A 246 17.60 6.08 14.85
C LYS A 246 18.10 4.74 14.39
N VAL A 247 17.29 4.05 13.55
CA VAL A 247 17.61 2.74 12.98
C VAL A 247 17.11 2.67 11.54
N ASN A 248 18.02 2.52 10.59
CA ASN A 248 17.72 2.25 9.19
C ASN A 248 16.61 3.12 8.57
N GLY A 249 16.68 4.43 8.75
CA GLY A 249 15.70 5.37 8.21
C GLY A 249 14.44 5.54 9.07
N TRP A 250 14.44 5.03 10.30
CA TRP A 250 13.39 5.17 11.29
C TRP A 250 13.89 5.91 12.53
N SER A 251 13.05 6.77 13.07
CA SER A 251 13.31 7.52 14.30
C SER A 251 12.31 7.16 15.39
N ARG A 252 12.80 6.83 16.57
CA ARG A 252 11.97 6.64 17.76
C ARG A 252 11.69 8.00 18.41
N ILE A 253 10.42 8.27 18.64
CA ILE A 253 9.96 9.56 19.20
C ILE A 253 9.41 9.44 20.63
N ASN A 254 9.41 8.25 21.22
CA ASN A 254 9.05 8.03 22.62
C ASN A 254 10.33 7.91 23.49
N ALA A 255 10.40 8.71 24.54
CA ALA A 255 11.55 8.77 25.44
C ALA A 255 11.72 7.52 26.31
N SER A 256 10.63 6.92 26.74
CA SER A 256 10.61 5.91 27.83
C SER A 256 10.40 4.49 27.36
N GLN A 257 9.99 4.28 26.12
CA GLN A 257 9.65 2.98 25.57
C GLN A 257 10.23 2.82 24.15
N SER A 258 10.43 1.59 23.75
CA SER A 258 10.94 1.25 22.40
C SER A 258 9.85 1.21 21.33
N ASP A 259 8.69 1.74 21.60
CA ASP A 259 7.58 1.96 20.69
C ASP A 259 7.54 3.41 20.16
N GLN A 260 6.61 3.74 19.30
CA GLN A 260 6.44 5.03 18.63
C GLN A 260 7.61 5.40 17.69
N TRP A 261 7.62 4.73 16.56
CA TRP A 261 8.57 4.96 15.48
C TRP A 261 7.93 5.69 14.30
N VAL A 262 8.71 6.59 13.70
CA VAL A 262 8.34 7.36 12.51
C VAL A 262 9.41 7.19 11.46
N GLU A 263 9.03 7.06 10.18
CA GLU A 263 10.02 7.08 9.10
C GLU A 263 10.66 8.48 8.99
N ASP A 264 11.97 8.54 8.84
CA ASP A 264 12.77 9.78 8.78
C ASP A 264 12.28 10.75 7.68
N LYS A 265 11.74 10.22 6.59
CA LYS A 265 11.23 11.03 5.47
C LYS A 265 10.04 11.93 5.87
N TYR A 266 9.35 11.61 6.97
CA TYR A 266 8.24 12.41 7.49
C TYR A 266 8.65 13.37 8.61
N LEU A 267 9.94 13.47 8.92
CA LEU A 267 10.49 14.41 9.88
C LEU A 267 11.16 15.56 9.15
N ALA A 268 10.72 16.78 9.42
CA ALA A 268 11.23 18.01 8.84
C ALA A 268 11.81 18.93 9.91
N ASN A 269 12.61 19.92 9.50
CA ASN A 269 13.16 20.97 10.36
C ASN A 269 13.95 20.42 11.58
N ALA A 270 14.68 19.33 11.41
CA ALA A 270 15.46 18.74 12.49
C ALA A 270 16.55 19.67 12.99
N THR A 271 16.56 19.88 14.30
CA THR A 271 17.60 20.63 15.01
C THR A 271 18.20 19.76 16.10
N GLN A 272 19.51 19.76 16.22
CA GLN A 272 20.19 19.05 17.30
C GLN A 272 19.87 19.73 18.64
N VAL A 273 19.57 18.93 19.66
CA VAL A 273 19.25 19.40 21.02
C VAL A 273 20.49 19.42 21.89
#